data_259446e9e975e171006652bc8afc0d02
#
_entry.id   259446e9e975e171006652bc8afc0d02
#
_cell.length_a   1.000
_cell.length_b   1.000
_cell.length_c   1.000
_cell.angle_alpha   90.00
_cell.angle_beta   90.00
_cell.angle_gamma   90.00
#
_symmetry.space_group_name_H-M   'P 1'
#
loop_
_entity.id
_entity.type
_entity.pdbx_description
1 polymer ?
#
loop_
_entity_poly.entity_id
_entity_poly.type
_entity_poly.pdbx_seq_one_letter_code
_entity_poly.pdbx_strand_id
1 'polypeptide(L)'
;MISGRSSRSTPIGLFEILQEADLSQFYNQLRSTLRVCHVQQLKDVTEEDLCSIGMNKQEAQRLKSYHSKHCPPNYVTKLKKLLLPTWSGKDEFLLDENESETVPSPPSNTAYVSMPLPDLKMAQDAIIVHQGVEIKVPRQHLISPTSVQIHKELGNGEFGVVQQGVWVDQDRITRQVAIKSLSQERMQNSTVEFMKEYEIMATIRHENIVSFFGVILESCSSGIMIITELAPLRSLLECLKEPDLRTTLTVPTLALFTRQICAGMRYLESRRLIHRDLAARNILVFSRSLVKISDFGLSRALGVGKDYYQTNFNFNLKLPIAWCAPECITFLKFTSASDIWAFGVTMWEMFSYGFQPWAALSGKK
;
A
#
# COMPACT_ATOMS: atom_id res chain seq x y z
N MET A 1 19.11 -4.88 43.52
CA MET A 1 18.42 -6.07 42.99
C MET A 1 16.92 -5.80 42.99
N ILE A 2 16.35 -5.37 41.89
CA ILE A 2 14.90 -5.36 41.67
C ILE A 2 14.70 -5.74 40.20
N SER A 3 14.32 -7.00 40.01
CA SER A 3 14.02 -7.58 38.70
C SER A 3 12.64 -7.15 38.25
N GLY A 4 12.57 -6.26 37.27
CA GLY A 4 11.32 -5.95 36.56
C GLY A 4 11.01 -7.04 35.53
N ARG A 5 10.08 -7.93 35.84
CA ARG A 5 9.50 -8.87 34.87
C ARG A 5 8.56 -8.09 33.95
N SER A 6 8.95 -7.96 32.69
CA SER A 6 8.07 -7.59 31.60
C SER A 6 7.09 -8.74 31.35
N SER A 7 5.84 -8.60 31.80
CA SER A 7 4.75 -9.53 31.47
C SER A 7 4.28 -9.25 30.04
N ARG A 8 4.62 -10.13 29.11
CA ARG A 8 3.94 -10.24 27.82
C ARG A 8 2.52 -10.73 28.10
N SER A 9 1.52 -9.83 28.03
CA SER A 9 0.11 -10.22 28.14
C SER A 9 -0.28 -10.99 26.86
N THR A 10 -0.59 -12.27 27.01
CA THR A 10 -1.32 -13.07 26.03
C THR A 10 -2.64 -12.36 25.70
N PRO A 11 -3.12 -12.37 24.43
CA PRO A 11 -4.42 -11.79 24.09
C PRO A 11 -5.52 -12.52 24.85
N ILE A 12 -6.31 -11.76 25.62
CA ILE A 12 -7.44 -12.28 26.43
C ILE A 12 -8.51 -12.82 25.49
N GLY A 13 -8.98 -14.05 25.75
CA GLY A 13 -10.05 -14.69 25.00
C GLY A 13 -11.45 -14.18 25.39
N LEU A 14 -12.47 -14.47 24.56
CA LEU A 14 -13.87 -14.07 24.83
C LEU A 14 -14.38 -14.64 26.16
N PHE A 15 -14.03 -15.89 26.46
CA PHE A 15 -14.44 -16.54 27.72
C PHE A 15 -13.79 -15.87 28.94
N GLU A 16 -12.52 -15.49 28.85
CA GLU A 16 -11.77 -14.86 29.93
C GLU A 16 -12.33 -13.47 30.25
N ILE A 17 -12.68 -12.66 29.26
CA ILE A 17 -13.35 -11.37 29.48
C ILE A 17 -14.71 -11.53 30.16
N LEU A 18 -15.50 -12.52 29.72
CA LEU A 18 -16.78 -12.79 30.33
C LEU A 18 -16.64 -13.30 31.78
N GLN A 19 -15.60 -14.06 32.06
CA GLN A 19 -15.30 -14.54 33.39
C GLN A 19 -14.89 -13.37 34.33
N GLU A 20 -14.03 -12.46 33.85
CA GLU A 20 -13.64 -11.27 34.59
C GLU A 20 -14.83 -10.31 34.84
N ALA A 21 -15.79 -10.25 33.90
CA ALA A 21 -16.99 -9.45 33.99
C ALA A 21 -18.10 -10.13 34.83
N ASP A 22 -17.91 -11.37 35.30
CA ASP A 22 -18.91 -12.22 35.93
C ASP A 22 -20.17 -12.41 35.08
N LEU A 23 -19.95 -12.77 33.78
CA LEU A 23 -20.96 -12.92 32.72
C LEU A 23 -20.75 -14.21 31.92
N SER A 24 -20.07 -15.20 32.48
CA SER A 24 -19.72 -16.47 31.80
C SER A 24 -20.95 -17.24 31.31
N GLN A 25 -22.11 -17.08 31.95
CA GLN A 25 -23.37 -17.70 31.57
C GLN A 25 -23.84 -17.31 30.17
N PHE A 26 -23.43 -16.17 29.63
CA PHE A 26 -23.82 -15.67 28.32
C PHE A 26 -22.88 -16.12 27.20
N TYR A 27 -21.82 -16.89 27.49
CA TYR A 27 -20.83 -17.30 26.49
C TYR A 27 -21.46 -18.06 25.33
N ASN A 28 -22.37 -19.00 25.61
CA ASN A 28 -23.00 -19.80 24.56
C ASN A 28 -23.95 -18.96 23.70
N GLN A 29 -24.75 -18.06 24.31
CA GLN A 29 -25.67 -17.19 23.59
C GLN A 29 -24.93 -16.19 22.71
N LEU A 30 -23.82 -15.62 23.20
CA LEU A 30 -22.95 -14.73 22.38
C LEU A 30 -22.45 -15.46 21.13
N ARG A 31 -22.03 -16.73 21.24
CA ARG A 31 -21.54 -17.51 20.13
C ARG A 31 -22.62 -18.01 19.19
N SER A 32 -23.72 -18.52 19.72
CA SER A 32 -24.77 -19.18 18.92
C SER A 32 -25.75 -18.17 18.31
N THR A 33 -26.15 -17.14 19.06
CA THR A 33 -27.16 -16.17 18.62
C THR A 33 -26.55 -14.95 17.97
N LEU A 34 -25.54 -14.33 18.61
CA LEU A 34 -24.89 -13.12 18.09
C LEU A 34 -23.64 -13.43 17.24
N ARG A 35 -23.27 -14.70 17.10
CA ARG A 35 -22.09 -15.17 16.33
C ARG A 35 -20.78 -14.49 16.72
N VAL A 36 -20.65 -14.10 17.97
CA VAL A 36 -19.44 -13.48 18.53
C VAL A 36 -18.47 -14.59 18.93
N CYS A 37 -17.45 -14.83 18.11
CA CYS A 37 -16.42 -15.85 18.34
C CYS A 37 -15.15 -15.27 18.97
N HIS A 38 -14.91 -13.96 18.81
CA HIS A 38 -13.70 -13.28 19.27
C HIS A 38 -14.06 -12.01 20.02
N VAL A 39 -13.25 -11.67 21.04
CA VAL A 39 -13.42 -10.47 21.88
C VAL A 39 -13.58 -9.19 21.06
N GLN A 40 -12.87 -9.08 19.96
CA GLN A 40 -12.88 -7.89 19.09
C GLN A 40 -14.23 -7.63 18.43
N GLN A 41 -15.08 -8.65 18.27
CA GLN A 41 -16.42 -8.51 17.71
C GLN A 41 -17.41 -7.87 18.67
N LEU A 42 -17.11 -7.86 19.98
CA LEU A 42 -17.94 -7.19 20.99
C LEU A 42 -18.08 -5.68 20.78
N LYS A 43 -17.17 -5.05 20.03
CA LYS A 43 -17.25 -3.63 19.66
C LYS A 43 -18.44 -3.31 18.75
N ASP A 44 -18.81 -4.29 17.90
CA ASP A 44 -19.85 -4.14 16.88
C ASP A 44 -21.23 -4.58 17.40
N VAL A 45 -21.30 -5.15 18.61
CA VAL A 45 -22.53 -5.60 19.27
C VAL A 45 -23.17 -4.41 20.01
N THR A 46 -24.43 -4.12 19.73
CA THR A 46 -25.17 -3.05 20.39
C THR A 46 -25.64 -3.47 21.81
N GLU A 47 -26.09 -2.52 22.62
CA GLU A 47 -26.73 -2.85 23.91
C GLU A 47 -28.04 -3.60 23.71
N GLU A 48 -28.76 -3.30 22.62
CA GLU A 48 -30.00 -3.98 22.23
C GLU A 48 -29.76 -5.44 21.89
N ASP A 49 -28.65 -5.73 21.13
CA ASP A 49 -28.25 -7.09 20.83
C ASP A 49 -27.93 -7.89 22.09
N LEU A 50 -27.19 -7.30 23.02
CA LEU A 50 -26.88 -7.94 24.31
C LEU A 50 -28.14 -8.16 25.18
N CYS A 51 -29.08 -7.24 25.15
CA CYS A 51 -30.37 -7.43 25.83
C CYS A 51 -31.20 -8.55 25.15
N SER A 52 -31.11 -8.71 23.84
CA SER A 52 -31.86 -9.77 23.11
C SER A 52 -31.46 -11.19 23.52
N ILE A 53 -30.24 -11.38 24.03
CA ILE A 53 -29.74 -12.69 24.52
C ILE A 53 -29.95 -12.85 26.03
N GLY A 54 -30.72 -11.94 26.69
CA GLY A 54 -31.10 -12.03 28.08
C GLY A 54 -30.23 -11.24 29.06
N MET A 55 -29.30 -10.43 28.61
CA MET A 55 -28.54 -9.50 29.47
C MET A 55 -29.41 -8.33 29.87
N ASN A 56 -29.33 -7.91 31.12
CA ASN A 56 -29.89 -6.62 31.53
C ASN A 56 -28.94 -5.46 31.15
N LYS A 57 -29.46 -4.22 31.20
CA LYS A 57 -28.67 -3.04 30.81
C LYS A 57 -27.38 -2.87 31.61
N GLN A 58 -27.36 -3.21 32.88
CA GLN A 58 -26.19 -3.11 33.75
C GLN A 58 -25.12 -4.15 33.35
N GLU A 59 -25.53 -5.36 33.02
CA GLU A 59 -24.65 -6.43 32.53
C GLU A 59 -24.06 -6.10 31.16
N ALA A 60 -24.87 -5.56 30.23
CA ALA A 60 -24.41 -5.12 28.92
C ALA A 60 -23.37 -3.98 29.05
N GLN A 61 -23.61 -2.99 29.92
CA GLN A 61 -22.65 -1.92 30.16
C GLN A 61 -21.38 -2.42 30.85
N ARG A 62 -21.50 -3.37 31.77
CA ARG A 62 -20.35 -4.00 32.42
C ARG A 62 -19.48 -4.73 31.40
N LEU A 63 -20.07 -5.54 30.52
CA LEU A 63 -19.33 -6.21 29.45
C LEU A 63 -18.60 -5.22 28.54
N LYS A 64 -19.27 -4.14 28.13
CA LYS A 64 -18.66 -3.09 27.32
C LYS A 64 -17.52 -2.35 28.01
N SER A 65 -17.65 -2.13 29.33
CA SER A 65 -16.60 -1.53 30.15
C SER A 65 -15.35 -2.42 30.21
N TYR A 66 -15.53 -3.72 30.48
CA TYR A 66 -14.43 -4.68 30.50
C TYR A 66 -13.78 -4.85 29.11
N HIS A 67 -14.58 -4.91 28.05
CA HIS A 67 -14.07 -4.90 26.69
C HIS A 67 -13.23 -3.66 26.41
N SER A 68 -13.68 -2.46 26.76
CA SER A 68 -12.94 -1.21 26.57
C SER A 68 -11.64 -1.13 27.37
N LYS A 69 -11.58 -1.79 28.53
CA LYS A 69 -10.41 -1.87 29.39
C LYS A 69 -9.33 -2.77 28.79
N HIS A 70 -9.72 -3.92 28.25
CA HIS A 70 -8.80 -4.93 27.71
C HIS A 70 -8.55 -4.79 26.19
N CYS A 71 -9.50 -4.18 25.48
CA CYS A 71 -9.39 -3.82 24.07
C CYS A 71 -9.57 -2.30 23.95
N PRO A 72 -8.58 -1.48 24.35
CA PRO A 72 -8.71 -0.04 24.24
C PRO A 72 -9.00 0.34 22.80
N PRO A 73 -9.82 1.37 22.53
CA PRO A 73 -10.18 1.76 21.19
C PRO A 73 -8.92 2.00 20.39
N ASN A 74 -8.76 1.25 19.30
CA ASN A 74 -7.62 1.33 18.39
C ASN A 74 -7.45 2.79 17.95
N TYR A 75 -6.21 3.16 17.62
CA TYR A 75 -5.82 4.45 17.03
C TYR A 75 -6.82 4.94 15.96
N VAL A 76 -7.40 4.01 15.20
CA VAL A 76 -8.46 4.23 14.20
C VAL A 76 -9.74 4.84 14.81
N THR A 77 -10.17 4.40 16.00
CA THR A 77 -11.36 4.96 16.66
C THR A 77 -11.11 6.37 17.23
N LYS A 78 -9.86 6.66 17.63
CA LYS A 78 -9.44 8.01 18.02
C LYS A 78 -9.34 8.93 16.81
N LEU A 79 -8.86 8.45 15.66
CA LEU A 79 -8.85 9.18 14.39
C LEU A 79 -10.27 9.47 13.87
N LYS A 80 -11.22 8.52 14.01
CA LYS A 80 -12.63 8.78 13.70
C LYS A 80 -13.19 9.99 14.44
N LYS A 81 -12.89 10.12 15.75
CA LYS A 81 -13.36 11.26 16.56
C LYS A 81 -12.67 12.57 16.21
N LEU A 82 -11.46 12.53 15.65
CA LEU A 82 -10.66 13.70 15.30
C LEU A 82 -10.92 14.20 13.87
N LEU A 83 -11.26 13.29 12.95
CA LEU A 83 -11.37 13.58 11.50
C LEU A 83 -12.82 13.76 11.02
N LEU A 84 -13.81 13.43 11.86
CA LEU A 84 -15.21 13.74 11.56
C LEU A 84 -15.62 14.94 12.43
N PRO A 85 -15.59 16.19 11.89
CA PRO A 85 -16.37 17.26 12.46
C PRO A 85 -17.84 16.82 12.41
N THR A 86 -18.59 17.08 13.46
CA THR A 86 -20.04 16.97 13.45
C THR A 86 -20.59 17.93 12.38
N TRP A 87 -20.73 17.44 11.18
CA TRP A 87 -21.40 18.18 10.11
C TRP A 87 -22.90 18.09 10.34
N SER A 88 -23.42 19.05 11.06
CA SER A 88 -24.82 19.41 11.06
C SER A 88 -24.93 20.69 10.25
N GLY A 89 -25.33 20.58 9.00
CA GLY A 89 -25.54 21.77 8.18
C GLY A 89 -26.01 21.35 6.79
N LYS A 90 -27.29 21.61 6.55
CA LYS A 90 -27.91 21.62 5.24
C LYS A 90 -27.22 22.68 4.38
N ASP A 91 -26.50 22.27 3.35
CA ASP A 91 -26.26 23.09 2.16
C ASP A 91 -26.22 22.14 0.98
N GLU A 92 -27.34 22.10 0.26
CA GLU A 92 -27.46 21.54 -1.07
C GLU A 92 -26.65 22.42 -2.02
N PHE A 93 -25.51 21.91 -2.51
CA PHE A 93 -24.88 22.45 -3.70
C PHE A 93 -25.64 21.92 -4.92
N LEU A 94 -26.46 22.79 -5.48
CA LEU A 94 -27.03 22.63 -6.83
C LEU A 94 -25.87 22.65 -7.85
N LEU A 95 -25.59 21.51 -8.44
CA LEU A 95 -24.76 21.44 -9.65
C LEU A 95 -25.68 21.86 -10.81
N ASP A 96 -25.35 22.99 -11.39
CA ASP A 96 -25.97 23.50 -12.62
C ASP A 96 -25.47 22.63 -13.79
N GLU A 97 -26.33 21.75 -14.26
CA GLU A 97 -26.10 20.99 -15.51
C GLU A 97 -26.53 21.88 -16.69
N ASN A 98 -25.58 22.60 -17.29
CA ASN A 98 -25.69 23.02 -18.69
C ASN A 98 -24.47 23.84 -19.12
N GLU A 99 -23.47 23.14 -19.64
CA GLU A 99 -22.62 23.67 -20.70
C GLU A 99 -22.00 22.51 -21.46
N SER A 100 -22.59 22.17 -22.59
CA SER A 100 -22.06 21.25 -23.57
C SER A 100 -21.01 21.95 -24.43
N GLU A 101 -19.74 21.88 -24.03
CA GLU A 101 -18.65 22.19 -24.95
C GLU A 101 -18.21 20.93 -25.69
N THR A 102 -18.44 20.96 -27.00
CA THR A 102 -17.95 19.97 -27.96
C THR A 102 -16.43 20.04 -28.08
N VAL A 103 -15.73 19.03 -27.54
CA VAL A 103 -14.30 18.84 -27.75
C VAL A 103 -14.09 18.25 -29.16
N PRO A 104 -13.26 18.85 -30.02
CA PRO A 104 -12.95 18.27 -31.33
C PRO A 104 -12.11 17.02 -31.18
N SER A 105 -12.48 15.97 -31.93
CA SER A 105 -11.77 14.69 -32.03
C SER A 105 -10.35 14.89 -32.55
N PRO A 106 -9.33 14.21 -31.99
CA PRO A 106 -7.99 14.22 -32.55
C PRO A 106 -7.93 13.45 -33.89
N PRO A 107 -7.06 13.86 -34.84
CA PRO A 107 -6.97 13.22 -36.13
C PRO A 107 -6.44 11.79 -36.01
N SER A 108 -7.15 10.87 -36.62
CA SER A 108 -6.73 9.50 -36.88
C SER A 108 -5.59 9.51 -37.89
N ASN A 109 -4.39 9.13 -37.48
CA ASN A 109 -3.39 8.40 -38.26
C ASN A 109 -2.02 8.49 -37.57
N THR A 110 -1.73 7.52 -36.75
CA THR A 110 -0.36 7.03 -36.57
C THR A 110 -0.43 5.51 -36.63
N ALA A 111 0.04 5.00 -37.75
CA ALA A 111 0.18 3.56 -37.96
C ALA A 111 1.15 2.99 -36.93
N TYR A 112 0.62 2.17 -36.03
CA TYR A 112 1.44 1.29 -35.21
C TYR A 112 2.04 0.23 -36.15
N VAL A 113 3.32 0.36 -36.46
CA VAL A 113 4.09 -0.71 -37.06
C VAL A 113 4.17 -1.83 -36.03
N SER A 114 3.39 -2.88 -36.26
CA SER A 114 3.51 -4.14 -35.51
C SER A 114 4.85 -4.77 -35.88
N MET A 115 5.83 -4.68 -34.98
CA MET A 115 7.02 -5.49 -35.08
C MET A 115 6.64 -6.98 -34.97
N PRO A 116 7.09 -7.86 -35.84
CA PRO A 116 6.82 -9.28 -35.71
C PRO A 116 7.45 -9.81 -34.43
N LEU A 117 6.64 -10.53 -33.66
CA LEU A 117 7.09 -11.28 -32.50
C LEU A 117 8.14 -12.29 -32.93
N PRO A 118 9.33 -12.37 -32.32
CA PRO A 118 10.27 -13.43 -32.59
C PRO A 118 9.65 -14.78 -32.18
N ASP A 119 9.86 -15.79 -33.00
CA ASP A 119 9.43 -17.18 -32.82
C ASP A 119 9.72 -17.67 -31.40
N LEU A 120 8.66 -17.84 -30.62
CA LEU A 120 8.67 -18.42 -29.29
C LEU A 120 8.88 -19.94 -29.39
N LYS A 121 10.13 -20.35 -29.50
CA LYS A 121 10.51 -21.73 -29.14
C LYS A 121 10.33 -21.85 -27.63
N MET A 122 9.46 -22.78 -27.21
CA MET A 122 9.06 -23.11 -25.85
C MET A 122 10.13 -22.87 -24.80
N ALA A 123 10.02 -21.77 -24.09
CA ALA A 123 10.82 -21.50 -22.90
C ALA A 123 10.05 -22.03 -21.69
N GLN A 124 10.64 -22.96 -20.96
CA GLN A 124 10.08 -23.42 -19.70
C GLN A 124 10.15 -22.29 -18.67
N ASP A 125 8.99 -21.99 -18.05
CA ASP A 125 8.90 -21.03 -16.96
C ASP A 125 9.69 -21.55 -15.74
N ALA A 126 10.33 -20.66 -15.01
CA ALA A 126 10.86 -21.03 -13.69
C ALA A 126 9.73 -21.11 -12.69
N ILE A 127 9.69 -22.18 -11.92
CA ILE A 127 8.73 -22.38 -10.85
C ILE A 127 9.47 -22.25 -9.53
N ILE A 128 9.01 -21.31 -8.70
CA ILE A 128 9.44 -21.18 -7.32
C ILE A 128 8.36 -21.80 -6.47
N VAL A 129 8.71 -22.78 -5.66
CA VAL A 129 7.81 -23.34 -4.64
C VAL A 129 8.22 -22.77 -3.29
N HIS A 130 7.36 -21.94 -2.69
CA HIS A 130 7.59 -21.42 -1.34
C HIS A 130 6.34 -21.65 -0.49
N GLN A 131 6.49 -22.36 0.62
CA GLN A 131 5.38 -22.73 1.54
C GLN A 131 4.15 -23.32 0.84
N GLY A 132 4.37 -24.14 -0.19
CA GLY A 132 3.29 -24.79 -0.96
C GLY A 132 2.62 -23.88 -1.99
N VAL A 133 3.07 -22.64 -2.15
CA VAL A 133 2.63 -21.72 -3.22
C VAL A 133 3.61 -21.82 -4.39
N GLU A 134 3.09 -22.19 -5.55
CA GLU A 134 3.86 -22.18 -6.80
C GLU A 134 3.77 -20.81 -7.45
N ILE A 135 4.92 -20.17 -7.65
CA ILE A 135 5.05 -18.90 -8.33
C ILE A 135 5.76 -19.13 -9.66
N LYS A 136 5.06 -18.86 -10.75
CA LYS A 136 5.60 -19.02 -12.10
C LYS A 136 6.24 -17.72 -12.56
N VAL A 137 7.54 -17.79 -12.89
CA VAL A 137 8.29 -16.66 -13.45
C VAL A 137 8.65 -16.99 -14.88
N PRO A 138 8.11 -16.28 -15.88
CA PRO A 138 8.49 -16.46 -17.28
C PRO A 138 9.99 -16.28 -17.47
N ARG A 139 10.61 -17.15 -18.25
CA ARG A 139 12.07 -17.13 -18.51
C ARG A 139 12.57 -15.77 -18.99
N GLN A 140 11.78 -15.07 -19.75
CA GLN A 140 12.11 -13.72 -20.25
C GLN A 140 12.26 -12.67 -19.13
N HIS A 141 11.74 -12.93 -17.93
CA HIS A 141 11.89 -12.07 -16.77
C HIS A 141 13.07 -12.49 -15.88
N LEU A 142 13.70 -13.63 -16.16
CA LEU A 142 14.84 -14.10 -15.38
C LEU A 142 16.12 -13.38 -15.80
N ILE A 143 16.80 -12.81 -14.83
CA ILE A 143 18.11 -12.17 -14.99
C ILE A 143 19.14 -13.08 -14.31
N SER A 144 20.26 -13.33 -15.04
CA SER A 144 21.36 -14.09 -14.44
C SER A 144 22.04 -13.30 -13.32
N PRO A 145 22.26 -13.87 -12.14
CA PRO A 145 23.02 -13.20 -11.07
C PRO A 145 24.39 -12.69 -11.54
N THR A 146 25.04 -13.43 -12.43
CA THR A 146 26.37 -13.09 -12.96
C THR A 146 26.36 -11.87 -13.89
N SER A 147 25.20 -11.44 -14.40
CA SER A 147 25.07 -10.26 -15.24
C SER A 147 24.82 -8.97 -14.45
N VAL A 148 24.66 -9.06 -13.13
CA VAL A 148 24.41 -7.93 -12.25
C VAL A 148 25.55 -7.76 -11.25
N GLN A 149 26.08 -6.56 -11.18
CA GLN A 149 27.03 -6.14 -10.18
C GLN A 149 26.35 -5.22 -9.18
N ILE A 150 26.27 -5.64 -7.92
CA ILE A 150 25.69 -4.88 -6.82
C ILE A 150 26.74 -3.91 -6.28
N HIS A 151 26.31 -2.68 -6.00
CA HIS A 151 27.17 -1.61 -5.50
C HIS A 151 26.74 -1.18 -4.10
N LYS A 152 26.34 0.09 -3.94
CA LYS A 152 25.98 0.69 -2.65
C LYS A 152 24.52 0.50 -2.29
N GLU A 153 24.24 0.45 -1.00
CA GLU A 153 22.89 0.55 -0.48
C GLU A 153 22.29 1.95 -0.72
N LEU A 154 21.04 1.98 -1.16
CA LEU A 154 20.25 3.20 -1.35
C LEU A 154 19.29 3.43 -0.19
N GLY A 155 18.84 2.38 0.47
CA GLY A 155 17.94 2.45 1.60
C GLY A 155 17.31 1.10 1.96
N ASN A 156 16.55 1.11 3.06
CA ASN A 156 15.80 -0.05 3.54
C ASN A 156 14.31 0.14 3.23
N GLY A 157 13.76 -0.74 2.38
CA GLY A 157 12.34 -0.82 2.08
C GLY A 157 11.56 -1.74 3.04
N GLU A 158 10.27 -1.87 2.78
CA GLU A 158 9.38 -2.73 3.59
C GLU A 158 9.81 -4.21 3.58
N PHE A 159 10.28 -4.71 2.44
CA PHE A 159 10.66 -6.12 2.27
C PHE A 159 12.14 -6.39 2.45
N GLY A 160 13.00 -5.39 2.45
CA GLY A 160 14.44 -5.57 2.57
C GLY A 160 15.24 -4.36 2.09
N VAL A 161 16.43 -4.62 1.60
CA VAL A 161 17.39 -3.59 1.18
C VAL A 161 17.18 -3.23 -0.28
N VAL A 162 17.27 -1.93 -0.59
CA VAL A 162 17.35 -1.43 -1.97
C VAL A 162 18.79 -0.99 -2.24
N GLN A 163 19.38 -1.53 -3.29
CA GLN A 163 20.78 -1.29 -3.66
C GLN A 163 20.88 -0.74 -5.09
N GLN A 164 21.91 0.03 -5.33
CA GLN A 164 22.31 0.40 -6.69
C GLN A 164 23.16 -0.71 -7.27
N GLY A 165 23.01 -0.95 -8.56
CA GLY A 165 23.87 -1.88 -9.29
C GLY A 165 24.00 -1.52 -10.76
N VAL A 166 24.76 -2.34 -11.45
CA VAL A 166 24.93 -2.31 -12.90
C VAL A 166 24.52 -3.67 -13.46
N TRP A 167 23.65 -3.65 -14.44
CA TRP A 167 23.21 -4.83 -15.17
C TRP A 167 23.66 -4.76 -16.63
N VAL A 168 24.28 -5.84 -17.10
CA VAL A 168 24.61 -6.04 -18.51
C VAL A 168 23.53 -6.93 -19.12
N ASP A 169 22.72 -6.36 -20.01
CA ASP A 169 21.62 -7.08 -20.63
C ASP A 169 22.10 -8.07 -21.73
N GLN A 170 21.15 -8.79 -22.33
CA GLN A 170 21.45 -9.79 -23.37
C GLN A 170 22.09 -9.18 -24.63
N ASP A 171 21.84 -7.89 -24.89
CA ASP A 171 22.41 -7.12 -26.00
C ASP A 171 23.75 -6.48 -25.62
N ARG A 172 24.33 -6.85 -24.47
CA ARG A 172 25.57 -6.29 -23.90
C ARG A 172 25.48 -4.79 -23.60
N ILE A 173 24.26 -4.25 -23.43
CA ILE A 173 24.05 -2.88 -23.01
C ILE A 173 24.15 -2.81 -21.48
N THR A 174 25.00 -1.93 -20.99
CA THR A 174 25.20 -1.68 -19.57
C THR A 174 24.16 -0.68 -19.06
N ARG A 175 23.39 -1.06 -18.05
CA ARG A 175 22.33 -0.24 -17.44
C ARG A 175 22.57 -0.05 -15.95
N GLN A 176 22.38 1.17 -15.48
CA GLN A 176 22.27 1.44 -14.04
C GLN A 176 20.90 0.96 -13.54
N VAL A 177 20.89 0.18 -12.48
CA VAL A 177 19.68 -0.45 -11.94
C VAL A 177 19.53 -0.24 -10.45
N ALA A 178 18.28 -0.25 -10.00
CA ALA A 178 17.92 -0.43 -8.60
C ALA A 178 17.55 -1.89 -8.36
N ILE A 179 18.07 -2.45 -7.29
CA ILE A 179 17.93 -3.86 -6.91
C ILE A 179 17.23 -3.90 -5.57
N LYS A 180 15.99 -4.37 -5.55
CA LYS A 180 15.20 -4.57 -4.33
C LYS A 180 15.31 -6.03 -3.93
N SER A 181 15.96 -6.30 -2.81
CA SER A 181 16.22 -7.65 -2.31
C SER A 181 15.28 -7.99 -1.15
N LEU A 182 14.76 -9.21 -1.13
CA LEU A 182 14.04 -9.74 0.02
C LEU A 182 15.05 -10.26 1.04
N SER A 183 15.07 -9.71 2.26
CA SER A 183 16.00 -10.15 3.30
C SER A 183 15.68 -11.58 3.76
N GLN A 184 16.72 -12.35 4.11
CA GLN A 184 16.57 -13.74 4.57
C GLN A 184 15.62 -13.87 5.77
N GLU A 185 15.66 -12.92 6.71
CA GLU A 185 14.77 -12.91 7.88
C GLU A 185 13.29 -12.76 7.50
N ARG A 186 13.02 -12.11 6.36
CA ARG A 186 11.66 -11.85 5.85
C ARG A 186 11.21 -12.87 4.80
N MET A 187 12.11 -13.70 4.29
CA MET A 187 11.77 -14.72 3.26
C MET A 187 10.65 -15.65 3.72
N GLN A 188 10.60 -16.03 5.00
CA GLN A 188 9.56 -16.94 5.50
C GLN A 188 8.17 -16.31 5.50
N ASN A 189 8.07 -14.98 5.72
CA ASN A 189 6.78 -14.32 5.97
C ASN A 189 6.34 -13.35 4.87
N SER A 190 7.24 -12.96 3.96
CA SER A 190 6.99 -11.87 3.00
C SER A 190 7.25 -12.23 1.55
N THR A 191 7.63 -13.49 1.25
CA THR A 191 7.90 -13.91 -0.14
C THR A 191 6.67 -13.74 -1.04
N VAL A 192 5.49 -14.10 -0.53
CA VAL A 192 4.24 -13.99 -1.32
C VAL A 192 3.91 -12.55 -1.63
N GLU A 193 4.04 -11.64 -0.66
CA GLU A 193 3.81 -10.20 -0.85
C GLU A 193 4.84 -9.60 -1.81
N PHE A 194 6.11 -9.97 -1.68
CA PHE A 194 7.17 -9.54 -2.56
C PHE A 194 6.96 -10.00 -4.02
N MET A 195 6.47 -11.23 -4.19
CA MET A 195 6.15 -11.76 -5.51
C MET A 195 4.89 -11.15 -6.12
N LYS A 196 3.92 -10.68 -5.31
CA LYS A 196 2.80 -9.87 -5.82
C LYS A 196 3.26 -8.54 -6.41
N GLU A 197 4.27 -7.90 -5.81
CA GLU A 197 4.89 -6.70 -6.37
C GLU A 197 5.48 -7.01 -7.76
N TYR A 198 6.24 -8.10 -7.88
CA TYR A 198 6.75 -8.57 -9.16
C TYR A 198 5.64 -8.79 -10.19
N GLU A 199 4.59 -9.53 -9.84
CA GLU A 199 3.47 -9.83 -10.75
C GLU A 199 2.83 -8.55 -11.31
N ILE A 200 2.64 -7.54 -10.48
CA ILE A 200 2.11 -6.25 -10.89
C ILE A 200 3.11 -5.55 -11.82
N MET A 201 4.37 -5.39 -11.39
CA MET A 201 5.39 -4.68 -12.14
C MET A 201 5.67 -5.30 -13.52
N ALA A 202 5.57 -6.63 -13.63
CA ALA A 202 5.77 -7.35 -14.88
C ALA A 202 4.66 -7.07 -15.92
N THR A 203 3.48 -6.60 -15.49
CA THR A 203 2.33 -6.35 -16.37
C THR A 203 2.11 -4.90 -16.76
N ILE A 204 2.80 -3.95 -16.10
CA ILE A 204 2.61 -2.52 -16.31
C ILE A 204 3.78 -1.90 -17.07
N ARG A 205 3.46 -1.02 -18.04
CA ARG A 205 4.46 -0.24 -18.78
C ARG A 205 3.87 1.13 -19.11
N HIS A 206 4.49 2.17 -18.56
CA HIS A 206 4.09 3.55 -18.81
C HIS A 206 5.28 4.49 -18.55
N GLU A 207 5.36 5.60 -19.28
CA GLU A 207 6.48 6.56 -19.18
C GLU A 207 6.66 7.15 -17.76
N ASN A 208 5.58 7.30 -17.01
CA ASN A 208 5.58 7.82 -15.64
C ASN A 208 5.42 6.72 -14.58
N ILE A 209 5.82 5.49 -14.90
CA ILE A 209 5.94 4.37 -13.97
C ILE A 209 7.34 3.78 -14.12
N VAL A 210 7.96 3.42 -13.00
CA VAL A 210 9.29 2.81 -12.96
C VAL A 210 9.30 1.52 -13.79
N SER A 211 10.28 1.41 -14.70
CA SER A 211 10.41 0.25 -15.58
C SER A 211 10.94 -0.95 -14.82
N PHE A 212 10.27 -2.07 -14.98
CA PHE A 212 10.72 -3.37 -14.52
C PHE A 212 11.59 -4.03 -15.58
N PHE A 213 12.74 -4.59 -15.18
CA PHE A 213 13.65 -5.30 -16.06
C PHE A 213 13.61 -6.82 -15.87
N GLY A 214 13.47 -7.29 -14.64
CA GLY A 214 13.40 -8.71 -14.35
C GLY A 214 13.60 -9.04 -12.89
N VAL A 215 13.74 -10.34 -12.62
CA VAL A 215 14.01 -10.89 -11.30
C VAL A 215 15.24 -11.80 -11.32
N ILE A 216 15.96 -11.80 -10.22
CA ILE A 216 17.00 -12.78 -9.93
C ILE A 216 16.43 -13.75 -8.90
N LEU A 217 16.60 -15.04 -9.17
CA LEU A 217 16.22 -16.13 -8.29
C LEU A 217 17.50 -16.88 -7.92
N GLU A 218 17.97 -16.68 -6.70
CA GLU A 218 19.14 -17.40 -6.20
C GLU A 218 18.75 -18.49 -5.21
N SER A 219 19.19 -19.71 -5.51
CA SER A 219 18.84 -20.89 -4.71
C SER A 219 19.60 -21.00 -3.38
N CYS A 220 20.71 -20.33 -3.20
CA CYS A 220 21.65 -20.66 -2.14
C CYS A 220 21.97 -19.58 -1.10
N SER A 221 21.82 -18.26 -1.36
CA SER A 221 22.25 -17.27 -0.35
C SER A 221 21.63 -15.88 -0.41
N SER A 222 21.20 -15.40 -1.56
CA SER A 222 20.80 -14.00 -1.73
C SER A 222 19.30 -13.80 -1.89
N GLY A 223 18.52 -14.87 -1.98
CA GLY A 223 17.08 -14.79 -2.05
C GLY A 223 16.53 -14.31 -3.41
N ILE A 224 15.42 -13.60 -3.35
CA ILE A 224 14.72 -13.07 -4.53
C ILE A 224 15.03 -11.59 -4.65
N MET A 225 15.39 -11.13 -5.87
CA MET A 225 15.65 -9.72 -6.14
C MET A 225 14.80 -9.24 -7.32
N ILE A 226 14.20 -8.06 -7.20
CA ILE A 226 13.52 -7.36 -8.28
C ILE A 226 14.46 -6.29 -8.82
N ILE A 227 14.64 -6.28 -10.15
CA ILE A 227 15.53 -5.34 -10.86
C ILE A 227 14.68 -4.33 -11.62
N THR A 228 14.92 -3.04 -11.34
CA THR A 228 14.22 -1.92 -11.96
C THR A 228 15.19 -0.86 -12.47
N GLU A 229 14.68 0.09 -13.22
CA GLU A 229 15.48 1.28 -13.59
C GLU A 229 15.86 2.09 -12.35
N LEU A 230 17.07 2.65 -12.36
CA LEU A 230 17.57 3.50 -11.28
C LEU A 230 17.22 4.96 -11.54
N ALA A 231 16.62 5.62 -10.55
CA ALA A 231 16.37 7.07 -10.58
C ALA A 231 17.63 7.83 -10.12
N PRO A 232 18.24 8.66 -10.99
CA PRO A 232 19.49 9.35 -10.66
C PRO A 232 19.35 10.36 -9.52
N LEU A 233 18.16 10.97 -9.37
CA LEU A 233 17.90 12.04 -8.40
C LEU A 233 17.12 11.54 -7.17
N ARG A 234 16.96 10.23 -7.00
CA ARG A 234 16.30 9.61 -5.86
C ARG A 234 14.79 9.93 -5.78
N SER A 235 14.19 9.91 -4.58
CA SER A 235 12.78 10.22 -4.40
C SER A 235 12.49 11.73 -4.47
N LEU A 236 11.28 12.07 -4.89
CA LEU A 236 10.83 13.47 -4.91
C LEU A 236 10.85 14.08 -3.50
N LEU A 237 10.51 13.31 -2.47
CA LEU A 237 10.56 13.77 -1.09
C LEU A 237 11.99 14.18 -0.68
N GLU A 238 13.01 13.42 -1.08
CA GLU A 238 14.41 13.77 -0.84
C GLU A 238 14.79 15.03 -1.61
N CYS A 239 14.39 15.12 -2.89
CA CYS A 239 14.66 16.32 -3.71
C CYS A 239 14.00 17.58 -3.12
N LEU A 240 12.79 17.47 -2.57
CA LEU A 240 12.09 18.61 -1.93
C LEU A 240 12.78 19.07 -0.64
N LYS A 241 13.44 18.16 0.07
CA LYS A 241 14.14 18.44 1.33
C LYS A 241 15.59 18.89 1.14
N GLU A 242 16.21 18.50 0.01
CA GLU A 242 17.59 18.84 -0.31
C GLU A 242 17.68 20.31 -0.76
N PRO A 243 18.41 21.20 -0.05
CA PRO A 243 18.42 22.62 -0.34
C PRO A 243 18.82 22.96 -1.78
N ASP A 244 19.83 22.29 -2.32
CA ASP A 244 20.34 22.53 -3.67
C ASP A 244 19.34 22.12 -4.76
N LEU A 245 18.66 20.99 -4.59
CA LEU A 245 17.65 20.52 -5.52
C LEU A 245 16.35 21.30 -5.41
N ARG A 246 15.95 21.68 -4.20
CA ARG A 246 14.74 22.42 -3.91
C ARG A 246 14.65 23.73 -4.71
N THR A 247 15.76 24.44 -4.90
CA THR A 247 15.79 25.67 -5.69
C THR A 247 15.43 25.47 -7.15
N THR A 248 15.62 24.27 -7.67
CA THR A 248 15.27 23.89 -9.06
C THR A 248 13.82 23.41 -9.21
N LEU A 249 13.16 23.06 -8.10
CA LEU A 249 11.76 22.58 -8.06
C LEU A 249 10.79 23.78 -7.96
N THR A 250 10.73 24.54 -9.04
CA THR A 250 9.81 25.69 -9.14
C THR A 250 8.36 25.24 -9.27
N VAL A 251 7.39 26.14 -9.05
CA VAL A 251 5.96 25.84 -9.20
C VAL A 251 5.63 25.26 -10.58
N PRO A 252 6.13 25.77 -11.72
CA PRO A 252 5.94 25.13 -13.02
C PRO A 252 6.51 23.72 -13.10
N THR A 253 7.66 23.44 -12.49
CA THR A 253 8.26 22.09 -12.44
C THR A 253 7.38 21.15 -11.62
N LEU A 254 6.90 21.59 -10.46
CA LEU A 254 5.99 20.79 -9.62
C LEU A 254 4.64 20.54 -10.32
N ALA A 255 4.11 21.51 -11.05
CA ALA A 255 2.90 21.34 -11.86
C ALA A 255 3.11 20.31 -13.00
N LEU A 256 4.26 20.33 -13.67
CA LEU A 256 4.64 19.29 -14.64
C LEU A 256 4.68 17.91 -13.99
N PHE A 257 5.33 17.78 -12.84
CA PHE A 257 5.40 16.52 -12.10
C PHE A 257 4.03 16.02 -11.67
N THR A 258 3.16 16.92 -11.17
CA THR A 258 1.77 16.61 -10.84
C THR A 258 1.03 16.00 -12.03
N ARG A 259 1.16 16.59 -13.22
CA ARG A 259 0.56 16.07 -14.45
C ARG A 259 1.07 14.68 -14.80
N GLN A 260 2.37 14.43 -14.65
CA GLN A 260 3.00 13.13 -14.92
C GLN A 260 2.53 12.05 -13.93
N ILE A 261 2.45 12.37 -12.65
CA ILE A 261 1.91 11.48 -11.62
C ILE A 261 0.45 11.14 -11.95
N CYS A 262 -0.36 12.15 -12.30
CA CYS A 262 -1.74 11.94 -12.72
C CYS A 262 -1.84 11.01 -13.94
N ALA A 263 -0.96 11.16 -14.96
CA ALA A 263 -0.92 10.30 -16.14
C ALA A 263 -0.61 8.84 -15.76
N GLY A 264 0.39 8.62 -14.89
CA GLY A 264 0.71 7.30 -14.36
C GLY A 264 -0.44 6.68 -13.56
N MET A 265 -1.11 7.45 -12.69
CA MET A 265 -2.26 6.97 -11.91
C MET A 265 -3.46 6.63 -12.78
N ARG A 266 -3.77 7.44 -13.79
CA ARG A 266 -4.81 7.12 -14.79
C ARG A 266 -4.52 5.81 -15.52
N TYR A 267 -3.26 5.57 -15.86
CA TYR A 267 -2.86 4.29 -16.46
C TYR A 267 -3.11 3.13 -15.50
N LEU A 268 -2.72 3.23 -14.23
CA LEU A 268 -2.99 2.18 -13.22
C LEU A 268 -4.49 1.92 -13.07
N GLU A 269 -5.31 2.96 -12.98
CA GLU A 269 -6.78 2.85 -12.92
C GLU A 269 -7.34 2.11 -14.14
N SER A 270 -6.88 2.46 -15.36
CA SER A 270 -7.28 1.77 -16.60
C SER A 270 -6.93 0.28 -16.61
N ARG A 271 -5.89 -0.09 -15.86
CA ARG A 271 -5.46 -1.49 -15.63
C ARG A 271 -6.14 -2.13 -14.43
N ARG A 272 -7.10 -1.44 -13.79
CA ARG A 272 -7.81 -1.87 -12.57
C ARG A 272 -6.85 -2.17 -11.41
N LEU A 273 -5.79 -1.39 -11.30
CA LEU A 273 -4.78 -1.47 -10.23
C LEU A 273 -4.96 -0.31 -9.27
N ILE A 274 -4.88 -0.61 -7.98
CA ILE A 274 -4.85 0.38 -6.89
C ILE A 274 -3.43 0.39 -6.33
N HIS A 275 -2.84 1.58 -6.18
CA HIS A 275 -1.47 1.76 -5.68
C HIS A 275 -1.39 1.58 -4.16
N ARG A 276 -2.28 2.24 -3.41
CA ARG A 276 -2.44 2.19 -1.95
C ARG A 276 -1.32 2.84 -1.11
N ASP A 277 -0.21 3.24 -1.73
CA ASP A 277 0.91 3.92 -1.06
C ASP A 277 1.46 5.09 -1.89
N LEU A 278 0.57 5.86 -2.55
CA LEU A 278 1.00 7.04 -3.29
C LEU A 278 1.41 8.15 -2.32
N ALA A 279 2.68 8.59 -2.41
CA ALA A 279 3.29 9.61 -1.55
C ALA A 279 4.55 10.13 -2.24
N ALA A 280 5.04 11.31 -1.86
CA ALA A 280 6.23 11.91 -2.46
C ALA A 280 7.50 11.05 -2.31
N ARG A 281 7.58 10.17 -1.31
CA ARG A 281 8.65 9.18 -1.14
C ARG A 281 8.67 8.11 -2.22
N ASN A 282 7.52 7.80 -2.82
CA ASN A 282 7.32 6.77 -3.84
C ASN A 282 7.26 7.36 -5.26
N ILE A 283 7.53 8.66 -5.41
CA ILE A 283 7.75 9.31 -6.70
C ILE A 283 9.25 9.47 -6.90
N LEU A 284 9.78 8.88 -7.95
CA LEU A 284 11.21 8.93 -8.26
C LEU A 284 11.50 9.98 -9.34
N VAL A 285 12.57 10.75 -9.15
CA VAL A 285 12.96 11.85 -10.05
C VAL A 285 14.08 11.36 -10.97
N PHE A 286 13.80 11.30 -12.27
CA PHE A 286 14.74 10.88 -13.30
C PHE A 286 15.49 12.07 -13.91
N SER A 287 14.82 13.20 -14.01
CA SER A 287 15.40 14.46 -14.50
C SER A 287 14.60 15.66 -13.98
N ARG A 288 15.02 16.87 -14.36
CA ARG A 288 14.26 18.10 -14.07
C ARG A 288 12.88 18.15 -14.73
N SER A 289 12.61 17.26 -15.67
CA SER A 289 11.34 17.18 -16.43
C SER A 289 10.68 15.82 -16.41
N LEU A 290 11.19 14.84 -15.64
CA LEU A 290 10.64 13.49 -15.63
C LEU A 290 10.60 12.91 -14.23
N VAL A 291 9.39 12.49 -13.83
CA VAL A 291 9.14 11.70 -12.63
C VAL A 291 8.38 10.43 -12.96
N LYS A 292 8.56 9.41 -12.12
CA LYS A 292 7.88 8.12 -12.27
C LYS A 292 7.40 7.62 -10.91
N ILE A 293 6.24 6.96 -10.92
CA ILE A 293 5.66 6.28 -9.76
C ILE A 293 6.41 4.97 -9.52
N SER A 294 6.68 4.66 -8.27
CA SER A 294 7.41 3.46 -7.83
C SER A 294 6.77 2.84 -6.59
N ASP A 295 7.31 1.72 -6.16
CA ASP A 295 6.93 0.95 -4.96
C ASP A 295 5.49 0.41 -4.99
N PHE A 296 5.35 -0.73 -5.68
CA PHE A 296 4.08 -1.45 -5.85
C PHE A 296 3.84 -2.53 -4.77
N GLY A 297 4.61 -2.53 -3.68
CA GLY A 297 4.52 -3.53 -2.61
C GLY A 297 3.13 -3.61 -1.97
N LEU A 298 2.45 -2.49 -1.80
CA LEU A 298 1.08 -2.44 -1.30
C LEU A 298 0.01 -2.50 -2.41
N SER A 299 0.40 -2.42 -3.67
CA SER A 299 -0.54 -2.38 -4.80
C SER A 299 -1.34 -3.67 -4.95
N ARG A 300 -2.58 -3.54 -5.41
CA ARG A 300 -3.48 -4.70 -5.62
C ARG A 300 -4.30 -4.52 -6.89
N ALA A 301 -4.53 -5.64 -7.59
CA ALA A 301 -5.46 -5.70 -8.69
C ALA A 301 -6.89 -5.81 -8.17
N LEU A 302 -7.82 -5.07 -8.80
CA LEU A 302 -9.24 -5.21 -8.56
C LEU A 302 -9.76 -6.44 -9.31
N GLY A 303 -10.36 -7.38 -8.58
CA GLY A 303 -10.97 -8.57 -9.17
C GLY A 303 -12.11 -8.20 -10.13
N VAL A 304 -12.45 -9.12 -11.04
CA VAL A 304 -13.55 -8.95 -11.99
C VAL A 304 -14.86 -8.68 -11.23
N GLY A 305 -15.55 -7.60 -11.62
CA GLY A 305 -16.81 -7.18 -11.00
C GLY A 305 -16.67 -6.55 -9.60
N LYS A 306 -15.44 -6.26 -9.12
CA LYS A 306 -15.21 -5.60 -7.83
C LYS A 306 -14.61 -4.22 -8.04
N ASP A 307 -15.23 -3.19 -7.48
CA ASP A 307 -14.74 -1.81 -7.57
C ASP A 307 -13.89 -1.40 -6.36
N TYR A 308 -13.60 -2.34 -5.47
CA TYR A 308 -12.76 -2.10 -4.31
C TYR A 308 -11.96 -3.34 -3.91
N TYR A 309 -10.83 -3.11 -3.25
CA TYR A 309 -10.08 -4.10 -2.50
C TYR A 309 -10.34 -3.89 -1.01
N GLN A 310 -10.68 -4.96 -0.30
CA GLN A 310 -10.85 -4.92 1.14
C GLN A 310 -9.95 -5.97 1.79
N THR A 311 -9.29 -5.59 2.86
CA THR A 311 -8.46 -6.49 3.65
C THR A 311 -8.99 -6.61 5.06
N ASN A 312 -8.66 -7.69 5.72
CA ASN A 312 -8.95 -7.84 7.14
C ASN A 312 -7.86 -7.13 7.95
N PHE A 313 -8.25 -6.65 9.15
CA PHE A 313 -7.29 -6.08 10.06
C PHE A 313 -6.27 -7.16 10.47
N ASN A 314 -5.00 -6.85 10.27
CA ASN A 314 -3.87 -7.65 10.73
C ASN A 314 -2.94 -6.72 11.52
N PHE A 315 -2.43 -7.17 12.68
CA PHE A 315 -1.49 -6.38 13.50
C PHE A 315 -0.21 -5.99 12.77
N ASN A 316 0.15 -6.73 11.73
CA ASN A 316 1.31 -6.45 10.88
C ASN A 316 1.00 -5.49 9.72
N LEU A 317 -0.26 -5.06 9.54
CA LEU A 317 -0.65 -4.15 8.48
C LEU A 317 -0.17 -2.73 8.78
N LYS A 318 0.91 -2.34 8.15
CA LYS A 318 1.47 -0.98 8.22
C LYS A 318 0.84 -0.15 7.11
N LEU A 319 -0.18 0.62 7.45
CA LEU A 319 -0.77 1.58 6.50
C LEU A 319 -0.12 2.95 6.63
N PRO A 320 0.11 3.63 5.51
CA PRO A 320 0.56 5.03 5.51
C PRO A 320 -0.60 5.96 5.88
N ILE A 321 -1.00 5.96 7.15
CA ILE A 321 -2.23 6.59 7.65
C ILE A 321 -2.39 8.04 7.18
N ALA A 322 -1.31 8.81 7.15
CA ALA A 322 -1.36 10.22 6.76
C ALA A 322 -1.77 10.44 5.28
N TRP A 323 -1.65 9.42 4.43
CA TRP A 323 -2.05 9.44 3.02
C TRP A 323 -3.36 8.68 2.78
N CYS A 324 -3.90 7.99 3.79
CA CYS A 324 -5.10 7.17 3.64
C CYS A 324 -6.38 8.01 3.66
N ALA A 325 -7.28 7.72 2.74
CA ALA A 325 -8.65 8.22 2.77
C ALA A 325 -9.41 7.68 4.01
N PRO A 326 -10.44 8.38 4.50
CA PRO A 326 -11.19 7.97 5.69
C PRO A 326 -11.75 6.55 5.63
N GLU A 327 -12.24 6.12 4.46
CA GLU A 327 -12.76 4.77 4.25
C GLU A 327 -11.67 3.69 4.32
N CYS A 328 -10.43 4.02 3.96
CA CYS A 328 -9.29 3.11 4.09
C CYS A 328 -8.94 2.88 5.56
N ILE A 329 -9.00 3.94 6.38
CA ILE A 329 -8.73 3.86 7.81
C ILE A 329 -9.88 3.14 8.54
N THR A 330 -11.12 3.45 8.13
CA THR A 330 -12.33 3.01 8.84
C THR A 330 -12.74 1.60 8.50
N PHE A 331 -12.70 1.26 7.20
CA PHE A 331 -13.26 0.02 6.66
C PHE A 331 -12.22 -0.87 5.99
N LEU A 332 -10.94 -0.44 5.94
CA LEU A 332 -9.87 -1.09 5.20
C LEU A 332 -10.27 -1.34 3.72
N LYS A 333 -11.06 -0.40 3.19
CA LYS A 333 -11.59 -0.43 1.83
C LYS A 333 -10.80 0.53 0.95
N PHE A 334 -10.19 -0.01 -0.10
CA PHE A 334 -9.33 0.71 -1.02
C PHE A 334 -9.95 0.72 -2.42
N THR A 335 -9.97 1.88 -3.05
CA THR A 335 -10.56 2.13 -4.36
C THR A 335 -9.67 3.07 -5.17
N SER A 336 -9.96 3.27 -6.46
CA SER A 336 -9.34 4.35 -7.22
C SER A 336 -9.58 5.73 -6.58
N ALA A 337 -10.75 5.95 -5.96
CA ALA A 337 -11.03 7.20 -5.24
C ALA A 337 -10.12 7.39 -4.02
N SER A 338 -9.75 6.32 -3.32
CA SER A 338 -8.78 6.41 -2.22
C SER A 338 -7.36 6.72 -2.70
N ASP A 339 -6.99 6.30 -3.91
CA ASP A 339 -5.73 6.71 -4.54
C ASP A 339 -5.76 8.19 -4.96
N ILE A 340 -6.93 8.71 -5.39
CA ILE A 340 -7.12 10.14 -5.68
C ILE A 340 -6.95 10.99 -4.40
N TRP A 341 -7.45 10.52 -3.26
CA TRP A 341 -7.18 11.15 -1.96
C TRP A 341 -5.68 11.21 -1.66
N ALA A 342 -4.98 10.07 -1.79
CA ALA A 342 -3.54 9.99 -1.58
C ALA A 342 -2.76 10.88 -2.55
N PHE A 343 -3.23 11.02 -3.80
CA PHE A 343 -2.69 11.96 -4.77
C PHE A 343 -2.82 13.42 -4.30
N GLY A 344 -3.97 13.80 -3.74
CA GLY A 344 -4.17 15.12 -3.13
C GLY A 344 -3.17 15.41 -2.00
N VAL A 345 -2.96 14.44 -1.10
CA VAL A 345 -1.95 14.54 -0.03
C VAL A 345 -0.54 14.62 -0.60
N THR A 346 -0.23 13.85 -1.64
CA THR A 346 1.07 13.92 -2.34
C THR A 346 1.30 15.29 -2.97
N MET A 347 0.29 15.87 -3.61
CA MET A 347 0.38 17.26 -4.10
C MET A 347 0.66 18.23 -2.96
N TRP A 348 -0.02 18.06 -1.83
CA TRP A 348 0.25 18.90 -0.67
C TRP A 348 1.72 18.79 -0.21
N GLU A 349 2.29 17.56 -0.13
CA GLU A 349 3.72 17.38 0.14
C GLU A 349 4.60 18.13 -0.86
N MET A 350 4.28 18.04 -2.15
CA MET A 350 5.04 18.68 -3.22
C MET A 350 5.06 20.21 -3.06
N PHE A 351 3.90 20.84 -2.92
CA PHE A 351 3.77 22.28 -2.86
C PHE A 351 4.09 22.86 -1.48
N SER A 352 4.18 22.03 -0.44
CA SER A 352 4.73 22.41 0.86
C SER A 352 6.24 22.11 1.00
N TYR A 353 6.88 21.65 -0.09
CA TYR A 353 8.31 21.31 -0.12
C TYR A 353 8.70 20.24 0.90
N GLY A 354 7.94 19.15 0.93
CA GLY A 354 8.24 17.95 1.71
C GLY A 354 7.90 18.05 3.20
N PHE A 355 6.99 18.98 3.58
CA PHE A 355 6.45 18.96 4.93
C PHE A 355 5.72 17.66 5.21
N GLN A 356 5.77 17.21 6.47
CA GLN A 356 5.06 16.04 6.93
C GLN A 356 3.55 16.33 6.95
N PRO A 357 2.72 15.57 6.22
CA PRO A 357 1.27 15.71 6.33
C PRO A 357 0.80 15.56 7.77
N TRP A 358 -0.10 16.45 8.20
CA TRP A 358 -0.72 16.41 9.54
C TRP A 358 0.27 16.55 10.71
N ALA A 359 1.45 17.14 10.51
CA ALA A 359 2.51 17.24 11.52
C ALA A 359 2.06 17.92 12.83
N ALA A 360 1.07 18.82 12.78
CA ALA A 360 0.49 19.47 13.95
C ALA A 360 -0.44 18.53 14.77
N LEU A 361 -0.86 17.42 14.18
CA LEU A 361 -1.70 16.42 14.86
C LEU A 361 -0.81 15.34 15.45
N SER A 362 -0.42 15.49 16.70
CA SER A 362 0.34 14.44 17.38
C SER A 362 -0.53 13.19 17.51
N GLY A 363 -0.05 12.05 17.01
CA GLY A 363 -0.73 10.75 17.14
C GLY A 363 -0.85 10.24 18.59
N LYS A 364 -0.52 11.09 19.58
CA LYS A 364 -0.58 10.79 21.01
C LYS A 364 -1.71 11.53 21.74
N LYS A 365 -2.60 12.21 21.02
CA LYS A 365 -3.78 12.84 21.65
C LYS A 365 -5.06 12.25 21.14
#